data_dbc22cce4ddfd5194675003ede2e0b69
#
_entry.id   dbc22cce4ddfd5194675003ede2e0b69
#
_cell.length_a   1.000
_cell.length_b   1.000
_cell.length_c   1.000
_cell.angle_alpha   90.00
_cell.angle_beta   90.00
_cell.angle_gamma   90.00
#
_symmetry.space_group_name_H-M   'P 1'
#
loop_
_entity.id
_entity.type
_entity.pdbx_description
1 polymer ?
#
loop_
_entity_poly.entity_id
_entity_poly.type
_entity_poly.pdbx_seq_one_letter_code
_entity_poly.pdbx_strand_id
1 'polypeptide(L)'
;MLFISPPFGNYIYLPNTMSIKGSYTLQPRPGLLKQIFKTFRYSFEYKGWINKIGLRNKGLEYGIKNYNPCRDIISIAILNKEEIPKIINILPEDTNIELNISCPNVNKCLEHTQLFSFINPKRQWCIIKLSPLADMKLVDRYYKQGFRQFHCSNTIPVKEGGLSGTSVVPYTSQLLKTIKSKYSDVEIIAGGGIYDIGVYNKYKNLGANHYSISTIFLHPITFSYFIYSFYNDKL
;
A
#
# COMPACT_ATOMS: atom_id res chain seq x y z
N MET A 1 -1.29 -4.48 13.90
CA MET A 1 -0.54 -5.46 13.08
C MET A 1 0.46 -4.72 12.22
N LEU A 2 1.61 -5.34 11.89
CA LEU A 2 2.61 -4.77 10.97
C LEU A 2 2.46 -5.42 9.58
N PHE A 3 2.48 -4.59 8.53
CA PHE A 3 2.43 -5.01 7.13
C PHE A 3 3.76 -4.71 6.45
N ILE A 4 4.18 -5.58 5.53
CA ILE A 4 5.32 -5.35 4.67
C ILE A 4 4.80 -5.01 3.28
N SER A 5 4.98 -3.75 2.86
CA SER A 5 4.47 -3.28 1.57
C SER A 5 5.41 -3.59 0.40
N PRO A 6 4.88 -3.63 -0.85
CA PRO A 6 5.70 -3.73 -2.05
C PRO A 6 6.79 -2.64 -2.13
N PRO A 7 7.96 -2.97 -2.72
CA PRO A 7 8.29 -4.24 -3.36
C PRO A 7 8.72 -5.33 -2.38
N PHE A 8 9.04 -4.98 -1.13
CA PHE A 8 9.65 -5.89 -0.15
C PHE A 8 8.70 -6.99 0.33
N GLY A 9 7.39 -6.72 0.41
CA GLY A 9 6.38 -7.74 0.71
C GLY A 9 6.32 -8.92 -0.27
N ASN A 10 6.94 -8.80 -1.46
CA ASN A 10 7.07 -9.92 -2.37
C ASN A 10 8.12 -10.96 -1.92
N TYR A 11 9.03 -10.60 -1.00
CA TYR A 11 10.24 -11.38 -0.71
C TYR A 11 10.52 -11.55 0.78
N ILE A 12 10.04 -10.62 1.63
CA ILE A 12 10.37 -10.59 3.05
C ILE A 12 9.14 -10.99 3.86
N TYR A 13 9.38 -11.88 4.82
CA TYR A 13 8.41 -12.33 5.81
C TYR A 13 9.01 -12.17 7.20
N LEU A 14 8.24 -11.59 8.11
CA LEU A 14 8.59 -11.44 9.52
C LEU A 14 7.53 -12.13 10.38
N PRO A 15 7.86 -12.60 11.59
CA PRO A 15 6.87 -13.16 12.51
C PRO A 15 5.73 -12.18 12.78
N ASN A 16 4.50 -12.68 12.83
CA ASN A 16 3.29 -11.91 13.13
C ASN A 16 3.08 -10.67 12.23
N THR A 17 3.48 -10.76 10.96
CA THR A 17 3.26 -9.73 9.94
C THR A 17 2.46 -10.26 8.76
N MET A 18 1.82 -9.33 8.02
CA MET A 18 1.21 -9.61 6.73
C MET A 18 2.06 -9.02 5.61
N SER A 19 2.21 -9.76 4.52
CA SER A 19 2.97 -9.32 3.34
C SER A 19 2.03 -8.86 2.23
N ILE A 20 2.11 -7.60 1.84
CA ILE A 20 1.38 -7.07 0.69
C ILE A 20 2.23 -7.31 -0.56
N LYS A 21 1.74 -8.19 -1.44
CA LYS A 21 2.41 -8.60 -2.67
C LYS A 21 1.91 -7.86 -3.89
N GLY A 22 2.78 -7.52 -4.80
CA GLY A 22 2.44 -6.84 -6.06
C GLY A 22 3.06 -5.43 -6.15
N SER A 23 2.40 -4.38 -6.68
CA SER A 23 1.02 -4.47 -7.19
C SER A 23 0.99 -5.21 -8.52
N TYR A 24 0.03 -6.12 -8.68
CA TYR A 24 -0.19 -6.86 -9.90
C TYR A 24 -1.23 -6.15 -10.79
N THR A 25 -0.99 -6.15 -12.09
CA THR A 25 -1.98 -5.79 -13.11
C THR A 25 -2.63 -7.05 -13.66
N LEU A 26 -3.80 -6.97 -14.29
CA LEU A 26 -4.47 -8.12 -14.89
C LEU A 26 -3.50 -8.90 -15.79
N GLN A 27 -2.85 -8.19 -16.72
CA GLN A 27 -1.83 -8.77 -17.60
C GLN A 27 -0.42 -8.52 -17.08
N PRO A 28 0.54 -9.42 -17.35
CA PRO A 28 1.95 -9.21 -17.00
C PRO A 28 2.54 -7.94 -17.64
N ARG A 29 3.39 -7.26 -16.90
CA ARG A 29 4.15 -6.09 -17.37
C ARG A 29 5.64 -6.32 -17.12
N PRO A 30 6.37 -6.95 -18.06
CA PRO A 30 7.76 -7.36 -17.87
C PRO A 30 8.74 -6.18 -17.78
N GLY A 31 9.99 -6.47 -17.40
CA GLY A 31 11.07 -5.48 -17.36
C GLY A 31 11.29 -4.83 -15.98
N LEU A 32 10.87 -5.48 -14.89
CA LEU A 32 11.02 -4.98 -13.51
C LEU A 32 12.48 -4.63 -13.18
N LEU A 33 13.40 -5.56 -13.35
CA LEU A 33 14.82 -5.35 -13.01
C LEU A 33 15.43 -4.20 -13.80
N LYS A 34 15.22 -4.18 -15.12
CA LYS A 34 15.67 -3.08 -16.00
C LYS A 34 15.16 -1.74 -15.49
N GLN A 35 13.89 -1.65 -15.07
CA GLN A 35 13.30 -0.41 -14.63
C GLN A 35 13.80 0.01 -13.24
N ILE A 36 14.05 -0.95 -12.33
CA ILE A 36 14.68 -0.68 -11.04
C ILE A 36 16.07 -0.05 -11.27
N PHE A 37 16.95 -0.72 -12.01
CA PHE A 37 18.30 -0.19 -12.29
C PHE A 37 18.28 1.19 -12.96
N LYS A 38 17.29 1.46 -13.81
CA LYS A 38 17.17 2.74 -14.51
C LYS A 38 16.67 3.87 -13.62
N THR A 39 15.78 3.61 -12.67
CA THR A 39 15.00 4.69 -12.04
C THR A 39 15.07 4.73 -10.53
N PHE A 40 15.52 3.66 -9.87
CA PHE A 40 15.58 3.62 -8.43
C PHE A 40 16.86 4.29 -7.92
N ARG A 41 16.69 5.38 -7.16
CA ARG A 41 17.82 6.14 -6.60
C ARG A 41 17.44 6.90 -5.35
N TYR A 42 18.40 7.19 -4.50
CA TYR A 42 18.25 8.13 -3.41
C TYR A 42 18.37 9.56 -3.92
N SER A 43 17.48 10.44 -3.46
CA SER A 43 17.55 11.88 -3.72
C SER A 43 17.93 12.61 -2.46
N PHE A 44 19.06 13.31 -2.49
CA PHE A 44 19.50 14.18 -1.40
C PHE A 44 18.62 15.42 -1.26
N GLU A 45 18.09 15.93 -2.36
CA GLU A 45 17.15 17.07 -2.39
C GLU A 45 15.87 16.76 -1.62
N TYR A 46 15.23 15.62 -1.94
CA TYR A 46 13.98 15.21 -1.30
C TYR A 46 14.19 14.37 -0.03
N LYS A 47 15.45 14.07 0.33
CA LYS A 47 15.81 13.20 1.47
C LYS A 47 15.02 11.88 1.48
N GLY A 48 14.96 11.21 0.33
CA GLY A 48 14.16 10.01 0.15
C GLY A 48 14.50 9.22 -1.11
N TRP A 49 13.85 8.07 -1.25
CA TRP A 49 14.03 7.17 -2.38
C TRP A 49 13.02 7.48 -3.48
N ILE A 50 13.51 7.66 -4.71
CA ILE A 50 12.69 7.89 -5.90
C ILE A 50 12.71 6.63 -6.75
N ASN A 51 11.52 6.28 -7.31
CA ASN A 51 11.41 5.23 -8.30
C ASN A 51 10.34 5.56 -9.36
N LYS A 52 10.54 5.05 -10.56
CA LYS A 52 9.57 5.11 -11.66
C LYS A 52 9.40 3.70 -12.25
N ILE A 53 9.11 2.73 -11.39
CA ILE A 53 9.00 1.31 -11.76
C ILE A 53 7.82 1.08 -12.73
N GLY A 54 6.74 1.85 -12.62
CA GLY A 54 5.65 1.85 -13.59
C GLY A 54 4.83 0.57 -13.60
N LEU A 55 4.56 0.00 -12.42
CA LEU A 55 3.76 -1.22 -12.25
C LEU A 55 4.30 -2.43 -13.05
N ARG A 56 5.62 -2.61 -13.11
CA ARG A 56 6.23 -3.80 -13.73
C ARG A 56 6.05 -5.00 -12.80
N ASN A 57 5.37 -6.05 -13.30
CA ASN A 57 4.99 -7.21 -12.49
C ASN A 57 4.71 -8.44 -13.37
N LYS A 58 4.48 -9.59 -12.74
CA LYS A 58 4.25 -10.89 -13.40
C LYS A 58 2.78 -11.19 -13.72
N GLY A 59 1.87 -10.24 -13.51
CA GLY A 59 0.43 -10.42 -13.71
C GLY A 59 -0.31 -10.98 -12.50
N LEU A 60 -1.64 -10.77 -12.47
CA LEU A 60 -2.49 -11.14 -11.34
C LEU A 60 -2.58 -12.65 -11.14
N GLU A 61 -2.65 -13.45 -12.21
CA GLU A 61 -2.68 -14.92 -12.12
C GLU A 61 -1.44 -15.47 -11.40
N TYR A 62 -0.24 -14.88 -11.65
CA TYR A 62 0.95 -15.22 -10.89
C TYR A 62 0.79 -14.90 -9.41
N GLY A 63 0.20 -13.74 -9.09
CA GLY A 63 -0.09 -13.34 -7.70
C GLY A 63 -0.99 -14.34 -6.99
N ILE A 64 -2.10 -14.73 -7.63
CA ILE A 64 -3.07 -15.70 -7.12
C ILE A 64 -2.42 -17.08 -6.90
N LYS A 65 -1.68 -17.57 -7.90
CA LYS A 65 -0.98 -18.87 -7.81
C LYS A 65 0.01 -18.95 -6.65
N ASN A 66 0.61 -17.84 -6.26
CA ASN A 66 1.63 -17.77 -5.20
C ASN A 66 1.10 -17.13 -3.90
N TYR A 67 -0.22 -17.05 -3.74
CA TYR A 67 -0.88 -16.49 -2.58
C TYR A 67 -0.94 -17.48 -1.42
N ASN A 68 -0.63 -17.01 -0.22
CA ASN A 68 -0.84 -17.74 1.02
C ASN A 68 -1.84 -16.96 1.91
N PRO A 69 -3.05 -17.49 2.16
CA PRO A 69 -4.10 -16.78 2.88
C PRO A 69 -3.74 -16.40 4.32
N CYS A 70 -2.83 -17.13 4.95
CA CYS A 70 -2.43 -16.89 6.34
C CYS A 70 -1.51 -15.67 6.53
N ARG A 71 -0.89 -15.17 5.44
CA ARG A 71 0.14 -14.13 5.56
C ARG A 71 0.21 -13.13 4.41
N ASP A 72 -0.54 -13.34 3.34
CA ASP A 72 -0.42 -12.52 2.14
C ASP A 72 -1.68 -11.68 1.89
N ILE A 73 -1.48 -10.52 1.29
CA ILE A 73 -2.49 -9.67 0.68
C ILE A 73 -2.04 -9.40 -0.75
N ILE A 74 -2.94 -9.57 -1.72
CA ILE A 74 -2.64 -9.27 -3.13
C ILE A 74 -2.97 -7.81 -3.41
N SER A 75 -1.95 -6.99 -3.70
CA SER A 75 -2.14 -5.62 -4.18
C SER A 75 -2.41 -5.63 -5.68
N ILE A 76 -3.55 -5.06 -6.09
CA ILE A 76 -4.06 -5.06 -7.47
C ILE A 76 -4.07 -3.63 -7.99
N ALA A 77 -3.48 -3.40 -9.15
CA ALA A 77 -3.56 -2.13 -9.88
C ALA A 77 -4.44 -2.33 -11.12
N ILE A 78 -5.59 -1.67 -11.16
CA ILE A 78 -6.57 -1.71 -12.24
C ILE A 78 -6.20 -0.59 -13.22
N LEU A 79 -5.87 -0.93 -14.46
CA LEU A 79 -5.47 0.05 -15.47
C LEU A 79 -6.66 0.60 -16.27
N ASN A 80 -7.69 -0.22 -16.47
CA ASN A 80 -8.90 0.12 -17.20
C ASN A 80 -10.12 -0.42 -16.45
N LYS A 81 -11.25 0.28 -16.52
CA LYS A 81 -12.50 -0.18 -15.90
C LYS A 81 -13.01 -1.51 -16.47
N GLU A 82 -12.71 -1.80 -17.73
CA GLU A 82 -13.06 -3.05 -18.42
C GLU A 82 -12.31 -4.27 -17.88
N GLU A 83 -11.25 -4.06 -17.09
CA GLU A 83 -10.52 -5.13 -16.40
C GLU A 83 -11.27 -5.64 -15.16
N ILE A 84 -12.14 -4.83 -14.55
CA ILE A 84 -12.80 -5.15 -13.29
C ILE A 84 -13.55 -6.49 -13.33
N PRO A 85 -14.48 -6.72 -14.27
CA PRO A 85 -15.20 -8.00 -14.34
C PRO A 85 -14.25 -9.19 -14.58
N LYS A 86 -13.18 -9.00 -15.34
CA LYS A 86 -12.18 -10.04 -15.60
C LYS A 86 -11.37 -10.37 -14.35
N ILE A 87 -10.96 -9.33 -13.58
CA ILE A 87 -10.26 -9.51 -12.31
C ILE A 87 -11.15 -10.25 -11.31
N ILE A 88 -12.41 -9.85 -11.16
CA ILE A 88 -13.35 -10.47 -10.23
C ILE A 88 -13.57 -11.95 -10.59
N ASN A 89 -13.67 -12.27 -11.88
CA ASN A 89 -13.90 -13.63 -12.33
C ASN A 89 -12.75 -14.60 -12.00
N ILE A 90 -11.51 -14.12 -11.96
CA ILE A 90 -10.33 -14.96 -11.66
C ILE A 90 -9.91 -14.92 -10.20
N LEU A 91 -10.40 -13.92 -9.44
CA LEU A 91 -9.99 -13.70 -8.06
C LEU A 91 -10.85 -14.56 -7.11
N PRO A 92 -10.27 -15.49 -6.34
CA PRO A 92 -11.03 -16.25 -5.34
C PRO A 92 -11.74 -15.33 -4.34
N GLU A 93 -12.93 -15.71 -3.92
CA GLU A 93 -13.81 -14.88 -3.09
C GLU A 93 -13.21 -14.51 -1.72
N ASP A 94 -12.36 -15.37 -1.16
CA ASP A 94 -11.71 -15.24 0.15
C ASP A 94 -10.32 -14.60 0.09
N THR A 95 -9.82 -14.29 -1.11
CA THR A 95 -8.49 -13.69 -1.27
C THR A 95 -8.44 -12.29 -0.65
N ASN A 96 -7.52 -12.07 0.30
CA ASN A 96 -7.23 -10.76 0.87
C ASN A 96 -6.62 -9.85 -0.19
N ILE A 97 -7.14 -8.63 -0.35
CA ILE A 97 -6.73 -7.71 -1.40
C ILE A 97 -6.46 -6.29 -0.93
N GLU A 98 -5.56 -5.62 -1.64
CA GLU A 98 -5.36 -4.18 -1.60
C GLU A 98 -5.59 -3.61 -3.02
N LEU A 99 -6.54 -2.71 -3.18
CA LEU A 99 -6.75 -1.99 -4.44
C LEU A 99 -5.85 -0.76 -4.48
N ASN A 100 -4.81 -0.81 -5.30
CA ASN A 100 -3.87 0.30 -5.47
C ASN A 100 -4.40 1.30 -6.49
N ILE A 101 -5.25 2.21 -6.02
CA ILE A 101 -5.88 3.27 -6.83
C ILE A 101 -5.03 4.54 -6.93
N SER A 102 -3.90 4.60 -6.23
CA SER A 102 -3.09 5.81 -6.07
C SER A 102 -2.11 6.08 -7.22
N CYS A 103 -2.04 5.20 -8.22
CA CYS A 103 -1.26 5.46 -9.42
C CYS A 103 -1.96 6.54 -10.27
N PRO A 104 -1.27 7.63 -10.67
CA PRO A 104 -1.90 8.72 -11.45
C PRO A 104 -2.60 8.25 -12.74
N ASN A 105 -2.08 7.20 -13.37
CA ASN A 105 -2.71 6.60 -14.56
C ASN A 105 -3.98 5.81 -14.22
N VAL A 106 -4.11 5.30 -13.00
CA VAL A 106 -5.26 4.56 -12.51
C VAL A 106 -6.38 5.51 -12.06
N ASN A 107 -6.03 6.61 -11.37
CA ASN A 107 -7.02 7.54 -10.82
C ASN A 107 -7.98 8.09 -11.87
N LYS A 108 -7.47 8.50 -13.04
CA LYS A 108 -8.31 9.05 -14.12
C LYS A 108 -9.28 8.01 -14.70
N CYS A 109 -8.88 6.75 -14.80
CA CYS A 109 -9.74 5.66 -15.28
C CYS A 109 -10.83 5.28 -14.29
N LEU A 110 -10.56 5.40 -12.97
CA LEU A 110 -11.42 4.90 -11.91
C LEU A 110 -12.25 6.01 -11.23
N GLU A 111 -12.16 7.25 -11.71
CA GLU A 111 -12.77 8.41 -11.04
C GLU A 111 -14.28 8.27 -10.82
N HIS A 112 -14.99 7.61 -11.75
CA HIS A 112 -16.42 7.34 -11.67
C HIS A 112 -16.77 5.85 -11.54
N THR A 113 -15.77 4.99 -11.33
CA THR A 113 -15.96 3.55 -11.33
C THR A 113 -16.36 3.04 -9.94
N GLN A 114 -17.34 2.14 -9.92
CA GLN A 114 -17.76 1.47 -8.70
C GLN A 114 -16.88 0.23 -8.47
N LEU A 115 -16.21 0.20 -7.31
CA LEU A 115 -15.34 -0.91 -6.89
C LEU A 115 -15.98 -1.79 -5.80
N PHE A 116 -17.23 -1.53 -5.43
CA PHE A 116 -17.92 -2.29 -4.36
C PHE A 116 -18.00 -3.79 -4.64
N SER A 117 -17.95 -4.21 -5.92
CA SER A 117 -17.91 -5.62 -6.31
C SER A 117 -16.69 -6.41 -5.80
N PHE A 118 -15.65 -5.71 -5.37
CA PHE A 118 -14.49 -6.33 -4.70
C PHE A 118 -14.76 -6.64 -3.22
N ILE A 119 -15.78 -6.04 -2.61
CA ILE A 119 -16.12 -6.27 -1.22
C ILE A 119 -16.80 -7.63 -1.10
N ASN A 120 -16.23 -8.51 -0.28
CA ASN A 120 -16.78 -9.83 0.00
C ASN A 120 -16.57 -10.15 1.49
N PRO A 121 -17.59 -10.59 2.22
CA PRO A 121 -17.49 -10.90 3.66
C PRO A 121 -16.52 -12.06 3.97
N LYS A 122 -16.17 -12.88 2.98
CA LYS A 122 -15.16 -13.94 3.13
C LYS A 122 -13.73 -13.39 3.17
N ARG A 123 -13.50 -12.10 2.78
CA ARG A 123 -12.21 -11.44 2.84
C ARG A 123 -12.01 -10.77 4.19
N GLN A 124 -10.95 -11.12 4.89
CA GLN A 124 -10.53 -10.36 6.07
C GLN A 124 -10.03 -8.96 5.70
N TRP A 125 -9.35 -8.85 4.55
CA TRP A 125 -8.77 -7.61 4.08
C TRP A 125 -9.29 -7.26 2.68
N CYS A 126 -9.95 -6.09 2.58
CA CYS A 126 -10.35 -5.44 1.33
C CYS A 126 -9.99 -3.96 1.41
N ILE A 127 -8.75 -3.64 1.09
CA ILE A 127 -8.08 -2.38 1.41
C ILE A 127 -8.07 -1.46 0.21
N ILE A 128 -8.37 -0.17 0.42
CA ILE A 128 -8.10 0.89 -0.56
C ILE A 128 -6.78 1.56 -0.20
N LYS A 129 -5.80 1.50 -1.12
CA LYS A 129 -4.53 2.21 -0.95
C LYS A 129 -4.60 3.60 -1.56
N LEU A 130 -4.44 4.60 -0.70
CA LEU A 130 -4.55 6.01 -1.03
C LEU A 130 -3.19 6.64 -1.39
N SER A 131 -3.22 7.66 -2.25
CA SER A 131 -2.11 8.60 -2.39
C SER A 131 -1.97 9.43 -1.10
N PRO A 132 -0.74 9.82 -0.69
CA PRO A 132 -0.59 10.78 0.41
C PRO A 132 -1.25 12.14 0.12
N LEU A 133 -1.52 12.43 -1.15
CA LEU A 133 -2.22 13.65 -1.61
C LEU A 133 -3.71 13.41 -1.92
N ALA A 134 -4.27 12.28 -1.47
CA ALA A 134 -5.69 12.00 -1.68
C ALA A 134 -6.57 13.04 -0.97
N ASP A 135 -7.57 13.56 -1.69
CA ASP A 135 -8.58 14.42 -1.08
C ASP A 135 -9.69 13.60 -0.40
N MET A 136 -10.43 14.25 0.48
CA MET A 136 -11.50 13.58 1.21
C MET A 136 -12.70 13.20 0.32
N LYS A 137 -12.89 13.83 -0.83
CA LYS A 137 -13.95 13.44 -1.79
C LYS A 137 -13.70 12.03 -2.32
N LEU A 138 -12.42 11.66 -2.52
CA LEU A 138 -12.04 10.31 -2.93
C LEU A 138 -12.30 9.30 -1.81
N VAL A 139 -11.92 9.63 -0.57
CA VAL A 139 -12.17 8.77 0.61
C VAL A 139 -13.67 8.58 0.81
N ASP A 140 -14.46 9.68 0.77
CA ASP A 140 -15.93 9.66 0.91
C ASP A 140 -16.59 8.74 -0.13
N ARG A 141 -16.09 8.78 -1.36
CA ARG A 141 -16.59 7.92 -2.43
C ARG A 141 -16.44 6.44 -2.11
N TYR A 142 -15.25 6.02 -1.66
CA TYR A 142 -15.01 4.61 -1.34
C TYR A 142 -15.69 4.19 -0.04
N TYR A 143 -15.75 5.08 0.94
CA TYR A 143 -16.53 4.83 2.15
C TYR A 143 -18.02 4.60 1.85
N LYS A 144 -18.62 5.41 0.96
CA LYS A 144 -20.01 5.24 0.49
C LYS A 144 -20.22 3.96 -0.31
N GLN A 145 -19.20 3.44 -0.97
CA GLN A 145 -19.24 2.13 -1.64
C GLN A 145 -19.13 0.95 -0.67
N GLY A 146 -18.89 1.17 0.63
CA GLY A 146 -18.81 0.15 1.66
C GLY A 146 -17.39 -0.21 2.10
N PHE A 147 -16.34 0.41 1.54
CA PHE A 147 -14.97 0.18 2.03
C PHE A 147 -14.77 0.75 3.43
N ARG A 148 -14.09 -0.02 4.27
CA ARG A 148 -13.80 0.35 5.67
C ARG A 148 -12.32 0.24 6.02
N GLN A 149 -11.48 -0.21 5.10
CA GLN A 149 -10.04 -0.40 5.31
C GLN A 149 -9.25 0.45 4.34
N PHE A 150 -8.45 1.39 4.87
CA PHE A 150 -7.67 2.34 4.07
C PHE A 150 -6.19 2.24 4.40
N HIS A 151 -5.34 2.14 3.37
CA HIS A 151 -3.89 2.20 3.51
C HIS A 151 -3.40 3.62 3.17
N CYS A 152 -3.01 4.36 4.18
CA CYS A 152 -2.39 5.67 4.12
C CYS A 152 -0.89 5.51 4.40
N SER A 153 0.03 5.58 3.44
CA SER A 153 -0.22 5.96 2.08
C SER A 153 0.77 5.31 1.09
N ASN A 154 0.69 5.70 -0.15
CA ASN A 154 1.64 5.37 -1.20
C ASN A 154 2.78 6.42 -1.27
N THR A 155 3.57 6.43 -2.35
CA THR A 155 4.61 7.42 -2.63
C THR A 155 4.02 8.79 -3.00
N ILE A 156 4.77 9.87 -2.71
CA ILE A 156 4.44 11.21 -3.20
C ILE A 156 4.86 11.30 -4.67
N PRO A 157 3.99 11.73 -5.58
CA PRO A 157 4.38 11.97 -6.96
C PRO A 157 5.31 13.20 -7.05
N VAL A 158 6.50 13.00 -7.63
CA VAL A 158 7.46 14.04 -8.00
C VAL A 158 7.78 13.95 -9.49
N LYS A 159 8.46 14.94 -10.05
CA LYS A 159 8.83 14.99 -11.49
C LYS A 159 9.54 13.72 -11.95
N GLU A 160 10.41 13.17 -11.11
CA GLU A 160 11.23 12.01 -11.40
C GLU A 160 10.57 10.67 -11.11
N GLY A 161 9.40 10.64 -10.47
CA GLY A 161 8.69 9.39 -10.13
C GLY A 161 7.92 9.45 -8.83
N GLY A 162 7.89 8.35 -8.10
CA GLY A 162 7.31 8.26 -6.77
C GLY A 162 8.37 8.40 -5.68
N LEU A 163 8.23 9.38 -4.81
CA LEU A 163 9.10 9.61 -3.66
C LEU A 163 8.59 8.84 -2.44
N SER A 164 9.49 8.09 -1.80
CA SER A 164 9.24 7.36 -0.55
C SER A 164 10.32 7.70 0.49
N GLY A 165 10.01 7.49 1.75
CA GLY A 165 10.89 7.81 2.88
C GLY A 165 10.23 8.77 3.86
N THR A 166 11.01 9.40 4.74
CA THR A 166 10.53 10.26 5.83
C THR A 166 9.75 11.48 5.35
N SER A 167 9.99 11.94 4.13
CA SER A 167 9.26 13.06 3.50
C SER A 167 7.76 12.78 3.32
N VAL A 168 7.34 11.52 3.37
CA VAL A 168 5.92 11.13 3.26
C VAL A 168 5.18 11.34 4.58
N VAL A 169 5.89 11.34 5.73
CA VAL A 169 5.30 11.37 7.08
C VAL A 169 4.30 12.51 7.32
N PRO A 170 4.58 13.77 6.97
CA PRO A 170 3.63 14.86 7.18
C PRO A 170 2.30 14.65 6.45
N TYR A 171 2.37 14.18 5.21
CA TYR A 171 1.19 13.94 4.35
C TYR A 171 0.35 12.77 4.86
N THR A 172 1.00 11.65 5.19
CA THR A 172 0.30 10.50 5.80
C THR A 172 -0.35 10.89 7.13
N SER A 173 0.36 11.65 7.98
CA SER A 173 -0.17 12.12 9.26
C SER A 173 -1.42 12.98 9.08
N GLN A 174 -1.41 13.91 8.12
CA GLN A 174 -2.54 14.77 7.83
C GLN A 174 -3.74 13.96 7.29
N LEU A 175 -3.49 13.09 6.32
CA LEU A 175 -4.53 12.23 5.72
C LEU A 175 -5.18 11.34 6.78
N LEU A 176 -4.38 10.66 7.61
CA LEU A 176 -4.84 9.81 8.69
C LEU A 176 -5.72 10.58 9.69
N LYS A 177 -5.23 11.74 10.18
CA LYS A 177 -5.97 12.61 11.09
C LYS A 177 -7.34 13.01 10.50
N THR A 178 -7.36 13.40 9.22
CA THR A 178 -8.59 13.83 8.55
C THR A 178 -9.58 12.68 8.37
N ILE A 179 -9.11 11.48 8.00
CA ILE A 179 -10.01 10.32 7.86
C ILE A 179 -10.59 9.94 9.23
N LYS A 180 -9.76 9.83 10.27
CA LYS A 180 -10.20 9.44 11.62
C LYS A 180 -11.14 10.46 12.26
N SER A 181 -10.98 11.76 11.99
CA SER A 181 -11.91 12.78 12.49
C SER A 181 -13.30 12.68 11.85
N LYS A 182 -13.40 12.11 10.64
CA LYS A 182 -14.66 12.00 9.91
C LYS A 182 -15.34 10.65 10.05
N TYR A 183 -14.55 9.56 10.15
CA TYR A 183 -15.05 8.19 10.17
C TYR A 183 -14.47 7.41 11.35
N SER A 184 -15.33 7.01 12.30
CA SER A 184 -14.94 6.24 13.50
C SER A 184 -14.83 4.73 13.23
N ASP A 185 -15.57 4.23 12.24
CA ASP A 185 -15.73 2.81 11.90
C ASP A 185 -14.76 2.31 10.83
N VAL A 186 -13.71 3.07 10.52
CA VAL A 186 -12.68 2.68 9.56
C VAL A 186 -11.41 2.16 10.23
N GLU A 187 -10.80 1.14 9.61
CA GLU A 187 -9.46 0.69 9.95
C GLU A 187 -8.44 1.35 9.03
N ILE A 188 -7.39 1.93 9.63
CA ILE A 188 -6.31 2.58 8.89
C ILE A 188 -5.01 1.84 9.07
N ILE A 189 -4.39 1.47 7.95
CA ILE A 189 -3.01 1.04 7.86
C ILE A 189 -2.18 2.28 7.56
N ALA A 190 -1.36 2.73 8.50
CA ALA A 190 -0.47 3.87 8.29
C ALA A 190 0.88 3.42 7.74
N GLY A 191 1.31 3.98 6.63
CA GLY A 191 2.58 3.66 5.99
C GLY A 191 3.27 4.90 5.41
N GLY A 192 4.53 4.70 5.00
CA GLY A 192 5.39 5.77 4.50
C GLY A 192 6.21 6.43 5.59
N GLY A 193 7.53 6.25 5.49
CA GLY A 193 8.50 6.91 6.36
C GLY A 193 8.64 6.35 7.77
N ILE A 194 8.11 5.17 8.07
CA ILE A 194 8.36 4.50 9.36
C ILE A 194 9.79 3.94 9.33
N TYR A 195 10.71 4.68 9.93
CA TYR A 195 12.12 4.30 10.09
C TYR A 195 12.51 4.10 11.56
N ASP A 196 11.68 4.58 12.48
CA ASP A 196 11.90 4.51 13.91
C ASP A 196 10.58 4.38 14.67
N ILE A 197 10.71 4.11 15.98
CA ILE A 197 9.57 3.95 16.87
C ILE A 197 8.83 5.29 17.11
N GLY A 198 9.51 6.42 16.93
CA GLY A 198 8.89 7.74 17.06
C GLY A 198 7.84 7.99 15.98
N VAL A 199 8.14 7.69 14.71
CA VAL A 199 7.17 7.77 13.61
C VAL A 199 6.05 6.75 13.80
N TYR A 200 6.38 5.53 14.23
CA TYR A 200 5.39 4.51 14.57
C TYR A 200 4.40 5.03 15.63
N ASN A 201 4.91 5.56 16.76
CA ASN A 201 4.10 6.10 17.84
C ASN A 201 3.30 7.34 17.41
N LYS A 202 3.87 8.18 16.55
CA LYS A 202 3.13 9.30 15.95
C LYS A 202 1.89 8.82 15.20
N TYR A 203 1.99 7.81 14.35
CA TYR A 203 0.83 7.25 13.64
C TYR A 203 -0.14 6.56 14.59
N LYS A 204 0.35 5.87 15.62
CA LYS A 204 -0.47 5.27 16.68
C LYS A 204 -1.32 6.32 17.39
N ASN A 205 -0.70 7.42 17.82
CA ASN A 205 -1.38 8.52 18.50
C ASN A 205 -2.39 9.27 17.62
N LEU A 206 -2.20 9.23 16.29
CA LEU A 206 -3.17 9.76 15.33
C LEU A 206 -4.32 8.80 15.03
N GLY A 207 -4.34 7.61 15.64
CA GLY A 207 -5.44 6.64 15.51
C GLY A 207 -5.25 5.58 14.42
N ALA A 208 -4.01 5.33 13.96
CA ALA A 208 -3.75 4.20 13.09
C ALA A 208 -4.02 2.87 13.81
N ASN A 209 -4.69 1.95 13.14
CA ASN A 209 -4.98 0.61 13.65
C ASN A 209 -3.82 -0.35 13.33
N HIS A 210 -3.17 -0.13 12.19
CA HIS A 210 -2.12 -0.99 11.64
C HIS A 210 -1.03 -0.13 11.01
N TYR A 211 0.13 -0.74 10.73
CA TYR A 211 1.33 -0.03 10.25
C TYR A 211 1.92 -0.76 9.07
N SER A 212 2.52 -0.03 8.13
CA SER A 212 3.14 -0.61 6.94
C SER A 212 4.55 -0.07 6.72
N ILE A 213 5.50 -0.98 6.57
CA ILE A 213 6.91 -0.68 6.30
C ILE A 213 7.32 -1.15 4.91
N SER A 214 8.25 -0.45 4.30
CA SER A 214 8.84 -0.81 3.01
C SER A 214 10.29 -0.31 2.90
N THR A 215 10.52 0.98 2.67
CA THR A 215 11.85 1.54 2.41
C THR A 215 12.84 1.45 3.57
N ILE A 216 12.40 1.14 4.77
CA ILE A 216 13.29 0.86 5.92
C ILE A 216 14.24 -0.33 5.63
N PHE A 217 13.81 -1.29 4.82
CA PHE A 217 14.65 -2.44 4.43
C PHE A 217 15.92 -2.05 3.63
N LEU A 218 15.96 -0.83 3.11
CA LEU A 218 17.15 -0.25 2.48
C LEU A 218 18.17 0.29 3.49
N HIS A 219 17.82 0.28 4.77
CA HIS A 219 18.63 0.78 5.88
C HIS A 219 18.75 -0.32 6.96
N PRO A 220 19.60 -1.34 6.78
CA PRO A 220 19.60 -2.55 7.61
C PRO A 220 19.85 -2.26 9.10
N ILE A 221 20.70 -1.31 9.44
CA ILE A 221 20.95 -0.92 10.84
C ILE A 221 19.67 -0.31 11.45
N THR A 222 19.08 0.65 10.78
CA THR A 222 17.83 1.32 11.20
C THR A 222 16.69 0.31 11.33
N PHE A 223 16.59 -0.63 10.37
CA PHE A 223 15.61 -1.70 10.41
C PHE A 223 15.78 -2.60 11.64
N SER A 224 17.02 -3.00 11.96
CA SER A 224 17.31 -3.84 13.13
C SER A 224 16.89 -3.16 14.44
N TYR A 225 17.20 -1.87 14.62
CA TYR A 225 16.75 -1.11 15.78
C TYR A 225 15.23 -0.97 15.86
N PHE A 226 14.58 -0.68 14.72
CA PHE A 226 13.12 -0.56 14.66
C PHE A 226 12.43 -1.88 15.05
N ILE A 227 12.88 -3.00 14.47
CA ILE A 227 12.28 -4.32 14.72
C ILE A 227 12.51 -4.75 16.16
N TYR A 228 13.70 -4.54 16.70
CA TYR A 228 13.99 -4.79 18.11
C TYR A 228 13.01 -4.02 19.02
N SER A 229 12.89 -2.71 18.84
CA SER A 229 11.97 -1.88 19.61
C SER A 229 10.51 -2.30 19.42
N PHE A 230 10.09 -2.56 18.17
CA PHE A 230 8.72 -2.94 17.85
C PHE A 230 8.26 -4.23 18.53
N TYR A 231 9.12 -5.24 18.63
CA TYR A 231 8.76 -6.49 19.31
C TYR A 231 8.88 -6.40 20.82
N ASN A 232 9.79 -5.58 21.34
CA ASN A 232 9.95 -5.41 22.79
C ASN A 232 8.88 -4.48 23.40
N ASP A 233 8.43 -3.46 22.67
CA ASP A 233 7.33 -2.58 23.13
C ASP A 233 5.95 -3.27 23.14
N LYS A 234 5.86 -4.51 22.64
CA LYS A 234 4.64 -5.34 22.68
C LYS A 234 4.60 -6.33 23.84
N LEU A 235 5.72 -6.44 24.56
CA LEU A 235 5.82 -7.25 25.79
C LEU A 235 5.46 -6.40 27.00
#